data_678661b37f3e70786aa7060bee0d9d22
#
_entry.id   678661b37f3e70786aa7060bee0d9d22
#
_cell.length_a   1.000
_cell.length_b   1.000
_cell.length_c   1.000
_cell.angle_alpha   90.00
_cell.angle_beta   90.00
_cell.angle_gamma   90.00
#
_symmetry.space_group_name_H-M   'P 1'
#
loop_
_entity.id
_entity.type
_entity.pdbx_description
1 polymer ?
#
loop_
_entity_poly.entity_id
_entity_poly.type
_entity_poly.pdbx_seq_one_letter_code
_entity_poly.pdbx_strand_id
1 'polypeptide(L)'
;MSYKKDIQLEAAEKIAIDFLAKTKDLYKKYLLAGSVRRREPIVHDIDLAVVPKGENFAAWEEKATKRVNGIGGRVASFGETITSFRYRGVQVNLFLCLNEDAWGVTQMWATGPKGHTIGMTIKARERGLIINSRGLWTREEPPKLIRTKTEKDVGRILGWKYKPPEARGKRGKA
;
A
#
# COMPACT_ATOMS: atom_id res chain seq x y z
N MET A 1 -1.84 -7.49 -23.25
CA MET A 1 -0.65 -7.52 -22.37
C MET A 1 -0.34 -6.08 -21.94
N SER A 2 -0.45 -5.77 -20.65
CA SER A 2 -0.03 -4.45 -20.14
C SER A 2 1.49 -4.46 -20.06
N TYR A 3 2.16 -3.80 -20.98
CA TYR A 3 3.62 -3.57 -20.91
C TYR A 3 3.87 -2.66 -19.71
N LYS A 4 4.33 -3.22 -18.59
CA LYS A 4 4.84 -2.44 -17.48
C LYS A 4 6.14 -1.80 -17.95
N LYS A 5 6.20 -0.48 -17.92
CA LYS A 5 7.39 0.28 -18.33
C LYS A 5 8.41 0.27 -17.19
N ASP A 6 9.62 -0.12 -17.48
CA ASP A 6 10.75 0.03 -16.56
C ASP A 6 11.08 1.51 -16.37
N ILE A 7 11.13 1.94 -15.11
CA ILE A 7 11.40 3.32 -14.73
C ILE A 7 12.53 3.32 -13.72
N GLN A 8 13.51 4.18 -13.90
CA GLN A 8 14.57 4.39 -12.91
C GLN A 8 13.98 4.95 -11.62
N LEU A 9 14.50 4.52 -10.47
CA LEU A 9 14.00 4.91 -9.14
C LEU A 9 13.81 6.43 -9.00
N GLU A 10 14.81 7.20 -9.39
CA GLU A 10 14.77 8.67 -9.29
C GLU A 10 13.62 9.29 -10.10
N ALA A 11 13.37 8.76 -11.31
CA ALA A 11 12.25 9.21 -12.13
C ALA A 11 10.90 8.82 -11.52
N ALA A 12 10.79 7.62 -10.96
CA ALA A 12 9.59 7.16 -10.25
C ALA A 12 9.31 8.02 -9.01
N GLU A 13 10.33 8.37 -8.23
CA GLU A 13 10.21 9.27 -7.08
C GLU A 13 9.69 10.65 -7.48
N LYS A 14 10.21 11.24 -8.56
CA LYS A 14 9.73 12.54 -9.07
C LYS A 14 8.26 12.50 -9.47
N ILE A 15 7.82 11.43 -10.15
CA ILE A 15 6.41 11.25 -10.53
C ILE A 15 5.53 11.06 -9.30
N ALA A 16 5.97 10.27 -8.31
CA ALA A 16 5.25 10.03 -7.07
C ALA A 16 5.07 11.31 -6.25
N ILE A 17 6.14 12.11 -6.11
CA ILE A 17 6.11 13.39 -5.41
C ILE A 17 5.16 14.37 -6.10
N ASP A 18 5.21 14.47 -7.44
CA ASP A 18 4.32 15.34 -8.20
C ASP A 18 2.85 14.90 -8.10
N PHE A 19 2.57 13.60 -8.16
CA PHE A 19 1.22 13.05 -7.93
C PHE A 19 0.72 13.39 -6.52
N LEU A 20 1.53 13.12 -5.50
CA LEU A 20 1.18 13.43 -4.11
C LEU A 20 0.97 14.93 -3.88
N ALA A 21 1.81 15.80 -4.43
CA ALA A 21 1.64 17.24 -4.30
C ALA A 21 0.27 17.73 -4.77
N LYS A 22 -0.31 17.04 -5.76
CA LYS A 22 -1.62 17.38 -6.36
C LYS A 22 -2.82 16.63 -5.76
N THR A 23 -2.58 15.60 -4.96
CA THR A 23 -3.64 14.71 -4.45
C THR A 23 -3.64 14.52 -2.94
N LYS A 24 -2.61 14.97 -2.21
CA LYS A 24 -2.45 14.72 -0.76
C LYS A 24 -3.62 15.18 0.10
N ASP A 25 -4.36 16.18 -0.35
CA ASP A 25 -5.56 16.68 0.34
C ASP A 25 -6.75 15.71 0.30
N LEU A 26 -6.69 14.67 -0.56
CA LEU A 26 -7.65 13.56 -0.61
C LEU A 26 -7.45 12.52 0.50
N TYR A 27 -6.35 12.61 1.25
CA TYR A 27 -5.96 11.60 2.23
C TYR A 27 -5.82 12.22 3.63
N LYS A 28 -6.23 11.47 4.65
CA LYS A 28 -5.89 11.75 6.06
C LYS A 28 -4.44 11.37 6.35
N LYS A 29 -3.99 10.26 5.78
CA LYS A 29 -2.62 9.74 5.87
C LYS A 29 -2.22 9.17 4.54
N TYR A 30 -0.94 9.25 4.22
CA TYR A 30 -0.36 8.60 3.04
C TYR A 30 1.09 8.20 3.31
N LEU A 31 1.54 7.20 2.57
CA LEU A 31 2.91 6.71 2.60
C LEU A 31 3.30 6.22 1.21
N LEU A 32 4.42 6.71 0.70
CA LEU A 32 5.04 6.15 -0.51
C LEU A 32 5.54 4.74 -0.19
N ALA A 33 5.12 3.76 -0.97
CA ALA A 33 5.28 2.35 -0.67
C ALA A 33 5.97 1.58 -1.82
N GLY A 34 5.74 0.30 -1.92
CA GLY A 34 6.21 -0.55 -3.02
C GLY A 34 7.72 -0.55 -3.22
N SER A 35 8.09 -0.76 -4.48
CA SER A 35 9.49 -0.81 -4.91
C SER A 35 10.23 0.52 -4.69
N VAL A 36 9.53 1.65 -4.77
CA VAL A 36 10.12 2.97 -4.48
C VAL A 36 10.59 3.05 -3.02
N ARG A 37 9.72 2.69 -2.07
CA ARG A 37 10.07 2.69 -0.65
C ARG A 37 11.18 1.66 -0.32
N ARG A 38 11.23 0.54 -1.04
CA ARG A 38 12.28 -0.47 -0.90
C ARG A 38 13.58 -0.09 -1.57
N ARG A 39 13.63 1.07 -2.25
CA ARG A 39 14.83 1.56 -2.97
C ARG A 39 15.28 0.61 -4.08
N GLU A 40 14.33 0.00 -4.79
CA GLU A 40 14.65 -0.84 -5.94
C GLU A 40 15.13 0.04 -7.11
N PRO A 41 16.21 -0.32 -7.81
CA PRO A 41 16.76 0.52 -8.87
C PRO A 41 15.81 0.68 -10.07
N ILE A 42 14.98 -0.33 -10.33
CA ILE A 42 13.95 -0.34 -11.37
C ILE A 42 12.57 -0.47 -10.73
N VAL A 43 11.66 0.39 -11.13
CA VAL A 43 10.29 0.51 -10.66
C VAL A 43 9.33 0.29 -11.84
N HIS A 44 8.25 -0.45 -11.66
CA HIS A 44 7.26 -0.70 -12.71
C HIS A 44 5.93 0.03 -12.49
N ASP A 45 5.64 0.35 -11.25
CA ASP A 45 4.45 1.07 -10.80
C ASP A 45 4.78 1.84 -9.51
N ILE A 46 3.95 2.83 -9.20
CA ILE A 46 4.07 3.61 -7.96
C ILE A 46 2.98 3.13 -7.02
N ASP A 47 3.37 2.68 -5.83
CA ASP A 47 2.46 2.24 -4.80
C ASP A 47 2.39 3.25 -3.66
N LEU A 48 1.19 3.58 -3.24
CA LEU A 48 0.90 4.45 -2.10
C LEU A 48 -0.03 3.72 -1.13
N ALA A 49 0.30 3.70 0.15
CA ALA A 49 -0.67 3.38 1.18
C ALA A 49 -1.38 4.68 1.56
N VAL A 50 -2.71 4.68 1.64
CA VAL A 50 -3.49 5.88 1.93
C VAL A 50 -4.67 5.60 2.86
N VAL A 51 -4.99 6.56 3.73
CA VAL A 51 -6.26 6.62 4.43
C VAL A 51 -7.11 7.67 3.71
N PRO A 52 -8.18 7.29 3.02
CA PRO A 52 -9.08 8.22 2.34
C PRO A 52 -9.66 9.26 3.29
N LYS A 53 -9.82 10.50 2.83
CA LYS A 53 -10.44 11.58 3.61
C LYS A 53 -11.91 11.72 3.23
N GLY A 54 -12.79 11.59 4.20
CA GLY A 54 -14.24 11.67 4.00
C GLY A 54 -14.95 10.58 4.79
N GLU A 55 -16.28 10.57 4.70
CA GLU A 55 -17.13 9.69 5.50
C GLU A 55 -17.41 8.34 4.83
N ASN A 56 -17.36 8.29 3.49
CA ASN A 56 -17.57 7.05 2.76
C ASN A 56 -16.68 6.95 1.50
N PHE A 57 -16.48 5.72 1.08
CA PHE A 57 -15.61 5.41 -0.05
C PHE A 57 -16.14 5.95 -1.39
N ALA A 58 -17.44 5.87 -1.65
CA ALA A 58 -18.01 6.31 -2.92
C ALA A 58 -17.83 7.83 -3.15
N ALA A 59 -18.05 8.64 -2.12
CA ALA A 59 -17.82 10.08 -2.21
C ALA A 59 -16.34 10.43 -2.38
N TRP A 60 -15.45 9.67 -1.74
CA TRP A 60 -14.01 9.82 -1.93
C TRP A 60 -13.61 9.43 -3.37
N GLU A 61 -14.14 8.32 -3.87
CA GLU A 61 -13.88 7.81 -5.22
C GLU A 61 -14.23 8.85 -6.30
N GLU A 62 -15.39 9.49 -6.17
CA GLU A 62 -15.80 10.56 -7.09
C GLU A 62 -14.83 11.73 -7.06
N LYS A 63 -14.44 12.20 -5.87
CA LYS A 63 -13.47 13.29 -5.70
C LYS A 63 -12.11 12.92 -6.27
N ALA A 64 -11.62 11.71 -6.00
CA ALA A 64 -10.34 11.22 -6.48
C ALA A 64 -10.32 11.14 -8.01
N THR A 65 -11.40 10.62 -8.61
CA THR A 65 -11.59 10.57 -10.08
C THR A 65 -11.51 11.95 -10.69
N LYS A 66 -12.29 12.88 -10.18
CA LYS A 66 -12.32 14.27 -10.67
C LYS A 66 -10.96 14.93 -10.56
N ARG A 67 -10.28 14.76 -9.42
CA ARG A 67 -8.95 15.31 -9.18
C ARG A 67 -7.92 14.71 -10.15
N VAL A 68 -7.85 13.39 -10.27
CA VAL A 68 -6.85 12.72 -11.12
C VAL A 68 -7.07 13.07 -12.59
N ASN A 69 -8.31 13.09 -13.06
CA ASN A 69 -8.64 13.55 -14.43
C ASN A 69 -8.21 15.00 -14.66
N GLY A 70 -8.46 15.88 -13.70
CA GLY A 70 -8.09 17.30 -13.76
C GLY A 70 -6.58 17.58 -13.81
N ILE A 71 -5.76 16.65 -13.36
CA ILE A 71 -4.29 16.75 -13.44
C ILE A 71 -3.66 15.95 -14.61
N GLY A 72 -4.51 15.52 -15.57
CA GLY A 72 -4.05 14.78 -16.75
C GLY A 72 -3.82 13.29 -16.54
N GLY A 73 -4.33 12.74 -15.45
CA GLY A 73 -4.38 11.30 -15.21
C GLY A 73 -5.70 10.69 -15.68
N ARG A 74 -5.85 9.40 -15.47
CA ARG A 74 -7.11 8.66 -15.72
C ARG A 74 -7.22 7.47 -14.78
N VAL A 75 -8.44 7.05 -14.51
CA VAL A 75 -8.74 5.83 -13.77
C VAL A 75 -8.29 4.61 -14.58
N ALA A 76 -7.65 3.66 -13.91
CA ALA A 76 -7.33 2.33 -14.45
C ALA A 76 -8.25 1.26 -13.86
N SER A 77 -8.49 1.29 -12.56
CA SER A 77 -9.42 0.39 -11.87
C SER A 77 -9.82 0.96 -10.51
N PHE A 78 -11.03 0.60 -10.06
CA PHE A 78 -11.49 0.88 -8.71
C PHE A 78 -11.65 -0.40 -7.90
N GLY A 79 -11.38 -0.30 -6.59
CA GLY A 79 -11.65 -1.33 -5.62
C GLY A 79 -11.43 -0.80 -4.20
N GLU A 80 -12.17 -1.31 -3.25
CA GLU A 80 -12.11 -0.90 -1.83
C GLU A 80 -10.79 -1.19 -1.13
N THR A 81 -9.96 -2.02 -1.71
CA THR A 81 -8.62 -2.33 -1.17
C THR A 81 -7.50 -1.72 -2.00
N ILE A 82 -7.68 -1.65 -3.31
CA ILE A 82 -6.72 -1.04 -4.24
C ILE A 82 -7.50 -0.31 -5.33
N THR A 83 -7.22 0.97 -5.48
CA THR A 83 -7.65 1.79 -6.61
C THR A 83 -6.43 2.18 -7.42
N SER A 84 -6.50 2.06 -8.75
CA SER A 84 -5.36 2.33 -9.63
C SER A 84 -5.68 3.42 -10.63
N PHE A 85 -4.70 4.26 -10.88
CA PHE A 85 -4.72 5.34 -11.86
C PHE A 85 -3.57 5.21 -12.85
N ARG A 86 -3.70 5.85 -14.01
CA ARG A 86 -2.59 6.14 -14.92
C ARG A 86 -2.24 7.62 -14.79
N TYR A 87 -0.98 7.91 -14.51
CA TYR A 87 -0.47 9.27 -14.40
C TYR A 87 0.92 9.37 -15.00
N ARG A 88 1.11 10.30 -15.95
CA ARG A 88 2.37 10.48 -16.70
C ARG A 88 2.92 9.17 -17.31
N GLY A 89 2.02 8.31 -17.81
CA GLY A 89 2.38 7.03 -18.42
C GLY A 89 2.70 5.89 -17.45
N VAL A 90 2.62 6.15 -16.13
CA VAL A 90 2.89 5.17 -15.07
C VAL A 90 1.60 4.78 -14.37
N GLN A 91 1.52 3.53 -13.90
CA GLN A 91 0.43 3.10 -13.02
C GLN A 91 0.73 3.53 -11.59
N VAL A 92 -0.24 4.19 -10.95
CA VAL A 92 -0.22 4.57 -9.55
C VAL A 92 -1.29 3.75 -8.82
N ASN A 93 -0.89 2.93 -7.86
CA ASN A 93 -1.77 2.10 -7.06
C ASN A 93 -1.94 2.72 -5.67
N LEU A 94 -3.18 2.95 -5.28
CA LEU A 94 -3.53 3.37 -3.93
C LEU A 94 -4.04 2.16 -3.14
N PHE A 95 -3.28 1.73 -2.16
CA PHE A 95 -3.70 0.72 -1.18
C PHE A 95 -4.51 1.42 -0.10
N LEU A 96 -5.79 1.12 -0.04
CA LEU A 96 -6.75 1.86 0.77
C LEU A 96 -6.88 1.27 2.18
N CYS A 97 -6.64 2.09 3.18
CA CYS A 97 -6.92 1.79 4.58
C CYS A 97 -8.24 2.45 4.97
N LEU A 98 -9.35 1.72 4.88
CA LEU A 98 -10.69 2.23 5.21
C LEU A 98 -10.95 2.24 6.72
N ASN A 99 -10.20 1.47 7.50
CA ASN A 99 -10.20 1.50 8.96
C ASN A 99 -8.79 1.79 9.47
N GLU A 100 -8.58 2.93 10.12
CA GLU A 100 -7.25 3.37 10.58
C GLU A 100 -6.58 2.39 11.56
N ASP A 101 -7.32 1.52 12.22
CA ASP A 101 -6.76 0.46 13.05
C ASP A 101 -5.99 -0.59 12.24
N ALA A 102 -6.20 -0.67 10.91
CA ALA A 102 -5.44 -1.52 10.00
C ALA A 102 -4.23 -0.81 9.36
N TRP A 103 -3.90 0.43 9.74
CA TRP A 103 -2.89 1.24 9.07
C TRP A 103 -1.51 0.55 8.97
N GLY A 104 -1.06 -0.12 10.04
CA GLY A 104 0.20 -0.88 10.02
C GLY A 104 0.20 -2.02 9.01
N VAL A 105 -0.90 -2.74 8.88
CA VAL A 105 -1.05 -3.79 7.86
C VAL A 105 -1.07 -3.20 6.46
N THR A 106 -1.79 -2.10 6.23
CA THR A 106 -1.83 -1.43 4.93
C THR A 106 -0.46 -0.96 4.48
N GLN A 107 0.34 -0.36 5.39
CA GLN A 107 1.72 0.02 5.11
C GLN A 107 2.57 -1.18 4.66
N MET A 108 2.48 -2.27 5.40
CA MET A 108 3.22 -3.50 5.11
C MET A 108 2.79 -4.11 3.79
N TRP A 109 1.47 -4.20 3.56
CA TRP A 109 0.89 -4.79 2.35
C TRP A 109 1.26 -4.03 1.09
N ALA A 110 1.14 -2.69 1.13
CA ALA A 110 1.53 -1.81 0.04
C ALA A 110 3.04 -1.80 -0.23
N THR A 111 3.86 -1.96 0.83
CA THR A 111 5.32 -1.94 0.69
C THR A 111 5.85 -3.26 0.11
N GLY A 112 5.29 -4.41 0.46
CA GLY A 112 5.77 -5.71 0.02
C GLY A 112 7.22 -6.00 0.45
N PRO A 113 7.99 -6.76 -0.35
CA PRO A 113 7.59 -7.46 -1.57
C PRO A 113 6.65 -8.65 -1.28
N LYS A 114 6.13 -9.28 -2.34
CA LYS A 114 5.16 -10.38 -2.23
C LYS A 114 5.63 -11.50 -1.27
N GLY A 115 6.90 -11.88 -1.32
CA GLY A 115 7.44 -12.90 -0.41
C GLY A 115 7.39 -12.49 1.06
N HIS A 116 7.57 -11.21 1.37
CA HIS A 116 7.43 -10.68 2.73
C HIS A 116 5.99 -10.78 3.21
N THR A 117 5.03 -10.38 2.38
CA THR A 117 3.60 -10.46 2.67
C THR A 117 3.14 -11.92 2.88
N ILE A 118 3.61 -12.86 2.04
CA ILE A 118 3.35 -14.28 2.20
C ILE A 118 3.90 -14.79 3.55
N GLY A 119 5.13 -14.41 3.90
CA GLY A 119 5.73 -14.78 5.19
C GLY A 119 4.90 -14.30 6.39
N MET A 120 4.37 -13.07 6.33
CA MET A 120 3.46 -12.55 7.36
C MET A 120 2.14 -13.31 7.42
N THR A 121 1.60 -13.75 6.29
CA THR A 121 0.38 -14.58 6.24
C THR A 121 0.60 -15.93 6.92
N ILE A 122 1.76 -16.55 6.70
CA ILE A 122 2.14 -17.80 7.36
C ILE A 122 2.24 -17.58 8.88
N LYS A 123 2.92 -16.51 9.32
CA LYS A 123 3.07 -16.19 10.74
C LYS A 123 1.74 -15.89 11.43
N ALA A 124 0.83 -15.20 10.76
CA ALA A 124 -0.52 -14.99 11.30
C ALA A 124 -1.24 -16.33 11.51
N ARG A 125 -1.18 -17.24 10.53
CA ARG A 125 -1.79 -18.57 10.62
C ARG A 125 -1.21 -19.38 11.80
N GLU A 126 0.12 -19.40 11.97
CA GLU A 126 0.80 -20.08 13.08
C GLU A 126 0.34 -19.57 14.45
N ARG A 127 -0.15 -18.32 14.54
CA ARG A 127 -0.68 -17.70 15.76
C ARG A 127 -2.19 -17.75 15.89
N GLY A 128 -2.87 -18.49 15.02
CA GLY A 128 -4.33 -18.56 15.04
C GLY A 128 -4.99 -17.25 14.61
N LEU A 129 -4.30 -16.40 13.84
CA LEU A 129 -4.79 -15.13 13.35
C LEU A 129 -5.01 -15.16 11.83
N ILE A 130 -5.72 -14.16 11.32
CA ILE A 130 -5.93 -13.93 9.89
C ILE A 130 -5.34 -12.56 9.55
N ILE A 131 -4.51 -12.49 8.50
CA ILE A 131 -4.04 -11.23 7.94
C ILE A 131 -4.41 -11.17 6.45
N ASN A 132 -4.92 -10.03 6.01
CA ASN A 132 -5.26 -9.75 4.62
C ASN A 132 -5.07 -8.25 4.33
N SER A 133 -5.39 -7.80 3.12
CA SER A 133 -5.28 -6.38 2.71
C SER A 133 -6.13 -5.42 3.55
N ARG A 134 -7.12 -5.91 4.30
CA ARG A 134 -8.01 -5.11 5.14
C ARG A 134 -7.58 -5.06 6.61
N GLY A 135 -6.60 -5.85 7.04
CA GLY A 135 -6.09 -5.83 8.41
C GLY A 135 -5.66 -7.17 8.97
N LEU A 136 -5.38 -7.16 10.27
CA LEU A 136 -5.06 -8.33 11.09
C LEU A 136 -6.25 -8.63 12.00
N TRP A 137 -6.72 -9.88 12.02
CA TRP A 137 -7.97 -10.28 12.63
C TRP A 137 -7.83 -11.49 13.54
N THR A 138 -8.67 -11.56 14.59
CA THR A 138 -8.86 -12.77 15.36
C THR A 138 -9.65 -13.81 14.54
N ARG A 139 -9.63 -15.08 14.98
CA ARG A 139 -10.47 -16.15 14.42
C ARG A 139 -11.79 -16.35 15.21
N GLU A 140 -12.13 -15.38 16.04
CA GLU A 140 -13.42 -15.38 16.75
C GLU A 140 -14.58 -15.23 15.76
N GLU A 141 -15.77 -15.55 16.19
CA GLU A 141 -17.01 -15.36 15.43
C GLU A 141 -17.91 -14.37 16.17
N PRO A 142 -18.10 -13.15 15.66
CA PRO A 142 -17.47 -12.55 14.47
C PRO A 142 -15.98 -12.20 14.70
N PRO A 143 -15.17 -12.15 13.61
CA PRO A 143 -13.76 -11.79 13.72
C PRO A 143 -13.59 -10.34 14.18
N LYS A 144 -12.59 -10.08 15.05
CA LYS A 144 -12.27 -8.75 15.55
C LYS A 144 -11.00 -8.23 14.91
N LEU A 145 -11.04 -6.99 14.45
CA LEU A 145 -9.87 -6.29 13.93
C LEU A 145 -8.88 -6.00 15.06
N ILE A 146 -7.64 -6.41 14.88
CA ILE A 146 -6.53 -6.13 15.80
C ILE A 146 -5.85 -4.84 15.35
N ARG A 147 -5.82 -3.85 16.23
CA ARG A 147 -5.24 -2.54 15.94
C ARG A 147 -3.72 -2.61 15.71
N THR A 148 -3.31 -2.09 14.57
CA THR A 148 -1.92 -1.95 14.16
C THR A 148 -1.67 -0.55 13.61
N LYS A 149 -0.91 0.29 14.32
CA LYS A 149 -0.58 1.66 13.89
C LYS A 149 0.63 1.70 12.95
N THR A 150 1.52 0.74 13.10
CA THR A 150 2.79 0.66 12.37
C THR A 150 3.07 -0.77 11.92
N GLU A 151 3.96 -0.92 10.95
CA GLU A 151 4.46 -2.24 10.55
C GLU A 151 5.19 -2.97 11.69
N LYS A 152 5.81 -2.21 12.62
CA LYS A 152 6.44 -2.79 13.81
C LYS A 152 5.41 -3.44 14.74
N ASP A 153 4.21 -2.89 14.85
CA ASP A 153 3.12 -3.50 15.62
C ASP A 153 2.72 -4.83 15.02
N VAL A 154 2.59 -4.91 13.69
CA VAL A 154 2.31 -6.16 12.98
C VAL A 154 3.40 -7.19 13.29
N GLY A 155 4.66 -6.81 13.15
CA GLY A 155 5.81 -7.68 13.46
C GLY A 155 5.78 -8.18 14.90
N ARG A 156 5.54 -7.30 15.88
CA ARG A 156 5.47 -7.65 17.31
C ARG A 156 4.34 -8.64 17.59
N ILE A 157 3.14 -8.42 17.06
CA ILE A 157 2.00 -9.29 17.27
C ILE A 157 2.25 -10.67 16.63
N LEU A 158 2.85 -10.71 15.44
CA LEU A 158 3.14 -11.95 14.74
C LEU A 158 4.45 -12.63 15.17
N GLY A 159 5.21 -12.03 16.11
CA GLY A 159 6.52 -12.56 16.51
C GLY A 159 7.54 -12.57 15.36
N TRP A 160 7.41 -11.63 14.45
CA TRP A 160 8.31 -11.46 13.31
C TRP A 160 9.23 -10.28 13.53
N LYS A 161 10.52 -10.48 13.41
CA LYS A 161 11.48 -9.37 13.51
C LYS A 161 11.25 -8.38 12.36
N TYR A 162 10.98 -7.13 12.69
CA TYR A 162 10.81 -6.08 11.71
C TYR A 162 12.05 -5.96 10.81
N LYS A 163 11.80 -5.90 9.51
CA LYS A 163 12.83 -5.60 8.50
C LYS A 163 12.48 -4.26 7.85
N PRO A 164 13.43 -3.31 7.79
CA PRO A 164 13.19 -2.08 7.05
C PRO A 164 12.93 -2.37 5.56
N PRO A 165 12.14 -1.55 4.87
CA PRO A 165 11.73 -1.81 3.48
C PRO A 165 12.88 -2.19 2.55
N GLU A 166 13.98 -1.47 2.60
CA GLU A 166 15.16 -1.65 1.74
C GLU A 166 15.94 -2.95 2.01
N ALA A 167 15.68 -3.60 3.14
CA ALA A 167 16.27 -4.91 3.49
C ALA A 167 15.38 -6.09 3.10
N ARG A 168 14.14 -5.83 2.60
CA ARG A 168 13.18 -6.88 2.24
C ARG A 168 13.49 -7.43 0.86
N GLY A 169 13.35 -8.75 0.68
CA GLY A 169 13.54 -9.42 -0.62
C GLY A 169 14.99 -9.59 -1.07
N LYS A 170 15.95 -8.95 -0.41
CA LYS A 170 17.36 -9.24 -0.64
C LYS A 170 17.68 -10.58 0.03
N ARG A 171 18.02 -11.60 -0.78
CA ARG A 171 18.65 -12.81 -0.24
C ARG A 171 19.94 -12.36 0.43
N GLY A 172 20.07 -12.63 1.72
CA GLY A 172 21.34 -12.40 2.40
C GLY A 172 22.44 -13.02 1.55
N LYS A 173 23.44 -12.23 1.17
CA LYS A 173 24.70 -12.81 0.70
C LYS A 173 25.20 -13.63 1.89
N ALA A 174 25.17 -14.94 1.71
CA ALA A 174 25.84 -15.85 2.61
C ALA A 174 27.33 -15.56 2.61
#